data_9f7b84a5c16ef07933e39ab97444b105
#
_entry.id   9f7b84a5c16ef07933e39ab97444b105
#
_cell.length_a   1.000
_cell.length_b   1.000
_cell.length_c   1.000
_cell.angle_alpha   90.00
_cell.angle_beta   90.00
_cell.angle_gamma   90.00
#
_symmetry.space_group_name_H-M   'P 1'
#
loop_
_entity.id
_entity.type
_entity.pdbx_description
1 polymer ?
#
loop_
_entity_poly.entity_id
_entity_poly.type
_entity_poly.pdbx_seq_one_letter_code
_entity_poly.pdbx_strand_id
1 'polypeptide(L)'
;MSAQSEEVDKSPHKPGFVQVNNVKLHYLDWGGAGDTMLFLAGIGGTPHVFDKLAPKFTNRFRVLGLTRRGHGESEIPASGYDTATRVEDIRQFLDALKIQRAILVGHSASGGELTMFGGLHPDRTIKLVYLDAVFDRDGQVELFIRRYCLDVQPGQTQIANASTDQEKRAKVLQLMPTREAHTDFKKVQSPVLAFHVVGFSSNRLNFFETLEPDPKARQALQATVLQIKAREIERFRKELPAARVVYFTNADHACFIDREADVVREMRAFLGK
;
A
#
# COMPACT_ATOMS: atom_id res chain seq x y z
N MET A 1 -0.05 -11.78 -33.62
CA MET A 1 0.83 -10.99 -32.76
C MET A 1 0.36 -9.55 -32.82
N SER A 2 -0.56 -9.14 -31.97
CA SER A 2 -0.97 -7.74 -31.84
C SER A 2 -0.05 -7.08 -30.83
N ALA A 3 0.73 -6.12 -31.30
CA ALA A 3 1.47 -5.22 -30.42
C ALA A 3 0.46 -4.51 -29.51
N GLN A 4 0.44 -4.86 -28.22
CA GLN A 4 -0.23 -4.04 -27.22
C GLN A 4 0.54 -2.72 -27.20
N SER A 5 -0.13 -1.65 -27.64
CA SER A 5 0.38 -0.30 -27.49
C SER A 5 0.64 -0.07 -26.00
N GLU A 6 1.90 0.14 -25.61
CA GLU A 6 2.24 0.65 -24.29
C GLU A 6 1.44 1.95 -24.11
N GLU A 7 0.48 1.92 -23.20
CA GLU A 7 -0.26 3.12 -22.85
C GLU A 7 0.72 4.04 -22.14
N VAL A 8 1.16 5.08 -22.82
CA VAL A 8 2.11 6.07 -22.30
C VAL A 8 1.49 6.68 -21.03
N ASP A 9 2.19 6.52 -19.91
CA ASP A 9 1.81 7.15 -18.65
C ASP A 9 1.74 8.68 -18.85
N LYS A 10 0.52 9.21 -18.66
CA LYS A 10 0.22 10.64 -18.82
C LYS A 10 0.19 11.39 -17.49
N SER A 11 0.49 10.70 -16.37
CA SER A 11 0.53 11.33 -15.05
C SER A 11 1.71 12.31 -14.98
N PRO A 12 1.51 13.53 -14.50
CA PRO A 12 2.57 14.55 -14.44
C PRO A 12 3.52 14.28 -13.27
N HIS A 13 4.40 13.31 -13.39
CA HIS A 13 5.44 13.01 -12.41
C HIS A 13 6.84 13.02 -13.02
N LYS A 14 7.85 13.10 -12.15
CA LYS A 14 9.26 12.93 -12.50
C LYS A 14 9.79 11.69 -11.75
N PRO A 15 10.37 10.72 -12.45
CA PRO A 15 11.05 9.61 -11.79
C PRO A 15 12.38 10.07 -11.19
N GLY A 16 12.76 9.44 -10.09
CA GLY A 16 14.05 9.66 -9.45
C GLY A 16 14.57 8.40 -8.80
N PHE A 17 15.85 8.42 -8.47
CA PHE A 17 16.52 7.32 -7.76
C PHE A 17 17.29 7.87 -6.58
N VAL A 18 17.37 7.07 -5.52
CA VAL A 18 18.12 7.40 -4.32
C VAL A 18 18.84 6.14 -3.83
N GLN A 19 20.10 6.29 -3.41
CA GLN A 19 20.86 5.21 -2.78
C GLN A 19 20.73 5.35 -1.27
N VAL A 20 20.02 4.42 -0.64
CA VAL A 20 19.76 4.41 0.82
C VAL A 20 19.74 2.98 1.33
N ASN A 21 20.14 2.78 2.57
CA ASN A 21 20.08 1.47 3.23
C ASN A 21 20.65 0.33 2.35
N ASN A 22 21.77 0.59 1.67
CA ASN A 22 22.46 -0.31 0.75
C ASN A 22 21.62 -0.81 -0.44
N VAL A 23 20.60 -0.04 -0.86
CA VAL A 23 19.75 -0.36 -2.01
C VAL A 23 19.44 0.90 -2.82
N LYS A 24 19.42 0.79 -4.15
CA LYS A 24 18.96 1.85 -5.05
C LYS A 24 17.45 1.77 -5.17
N LEU A 25 16.75 2.78 -4.65
CA LEU A 25 15.30 2.88 -4.69
C LEU A 25 14.84 3.87 -5.74
N HIS A 26 13.84 3.49 -6.51
CA HIS A 26 13.10 4.34 -7.42
C HIS A 26 12.00 5.10 -6.67
N TYR A 27 11.68 6.31 -7.09
CA TYR A 27 10.54 7.07 -6.61
C TYR A 27 9.94 7.94 -7.71
N LEU A 28 8.68 8.32 -7.53
CA LEU A 28 7.99 9.32 -8.35
C LEU A 28 7.81 10.61 -7.56
N ASP A 29 7.99 11.75 -8.22
CA ASP A 29 7.72 13.10 -7.69
C ASP A 29 6.66 13.77 -8.56
N TRP A 30 5.42 13.86 -8.05
CA TRP A 30 4.33 14.57 -8.73
C TRP A 30 4.40 16.08 -8.52
N GLY A 31 5.39 16.57 -7.76
CA GLY A 31 5.56 17.98 -7.49
C GLY A 31 4.73 18.50 -6.32
N GLY A 32 4.38 19.78 -6.39
CA GLY A 32 3.72 20.50 -5.31
C GLY A 32 4.70 21.10 -4.31
N ALA A 33 4.16 21.77 -3.29
CA ALA A 33 4.93 22.43 -2.23
C ALA A 33 4.21 22.33 -0.88
N GLY A 34 4.93 22.57 0.22
CA GLY A 34 4.44 22.43 1.58
C GLY A 34 4.89 21.11 2.22
N ASP A 35 4.10 20.60 3.17
CA ASP A 35 4.41 19.33 3.83
C ASP A 35 4.48 18.19 2.81
N THR A 36 5.40 17.25 3.02
CA THR A 36 5.54 16.10 2.12
C THR A 36 4.48 15.05 2.42
N MET A 37 3.83 14.56 1.36
CA MET A 37 2.96 13.40 1.36
C MET A 37 3.67 12.27 0.61
N LEU A 38 3.95 11.16 1.28
CA LEU A 38 4.64 10.00 0.72
C LEU A 38 3.68 8.82 0.57
N PHE A 39 3.50 8.38 -0.67
CA PHE A 39 2.66 7.24 -1.02
C PHE A 39 3.48 5.94 -1.08
N LEU A 40 2.92 4.87 -0.49
CA LEU A 40 3.48 3.52 -0.45
C LEU A 40 2.45 2.53 -1.01
N ALA A 41 2.79 1.89 -2.12
CA ALA A 41 1.91 0.93 -2.78
C ALA A 41 1.78 -0.39 -1.99
N GLY A 42 0.83 -1.23 -2.34
CA GLY A 42 0.70 -2.61 -1.85
C GLY A 42 1.81 -3.53 -2.37
N ILE A 43 1.75 -4.80 -1.95
CA ILE A 43 2.71 -5.81 -2.42
C ILE A 43 2.58 -6.02 -3.93
N GLY A 44 3.71 -6.10 -4.63
CA GLY A 44 3.74 -6.24 -6.09
C GLY A 44 3.38 -4.96 -6.85
N GLY A 45 3.02 -3.88 -6.16
CA GLY A 45 2.69 -2.60 -6.78
C GLY A 45 3.84 -1.59 -6.77
N THR A 46 3.74 -0.60 -7.65
CA THR A 46 4.61 0.57 -7.71
C THR A 46 3.79 1.82 -7.42
N PRO A 47 4.41 3.00 -7.19
CA PRO A 47 3.69 4.25 -6.98
C PRO A 47 2.73 4.64 -8.11
N HIS A 48 2.90 4.11 -9.33
CA HIS A 48 1.99 4.33 -10.45
C HIS A 48 0.52 3.95 -10.17
N VAL A 49 0.26 3.09 -9.17
CA VAL A 49 -1.12 2.83 -8.73
C VAL A 49 -1.84 4.09 -8.25
N PHE A 50 -1.09 5.14 -7.90
CA PHE A 50 -1.60 6.42 -7.40
C PHE A 50 -1.60 7.55 -8.42
N ASP A 51 -1.31 7.29 -9.70
CA ASP A 51 -1.18 8.32 -10.74
C ASP A 51 -2.44 9.18 -10.92
N LYS A 52 -3.62 8.64 -10.59
CA LYS A 52 -4.88 9.41 -10.56
C LYS A 52 -5.11 10.12 -9.23
N LEU A 53 -4.70 9.53 -8.10
CA LEU A 53 -4.95 10.06 -6.77
C LEU A 53 -3.93 11.12 -6.35
N ALA A 54 -2.65 10.85 -6.52
CA ALA A 54 -1.55 11.67 -6.03
C ALA A 54 -1.59 13.13 -6.55
N PRO A 55 -1.82 13.39 -7.85
CA PRO A 55 -1.87 14.76 -8.39
C PRO A 55 -2.98 15.64 -7.75
N LYS A 56 -4.01 15.03 -7.16
CA LYS A 56 -5.11 15.78 -6.52
C LYS A 56 -4.72 16.49 -5.23
N PHE A 57 -3.50 16.26 -4.74
CA PHE A 57 -2.95 16.85 -3.51
C PHE A 57 -1.78 17.80 -3.75
N THR A 58 -1.26 17.89 -4.98
CA THR A 58 -0.08 18.73 -5.32
C THR A 58 -0.30 20.23 -5.16
N ASN A 59 -1.54 20.68 -5.09
CA ASN A 59 -1.86 22.08 -4.82
C ASN A 59 -1.53 22.54 -3.38
N ARG A 60 -1.24 21.60 -2.46
CA ARG A 60 -1.00 21.88 -1.03
C ARG A 60 0.16 21.11 -0.42
N PHE A 61 0.58 20.03 -1.06
CA PHE A 61 1.60 19.12 -0.56
C PHE A 61 2.65 18.87 -1.63
N ARG A 62 3.89 18.64 -1.21
CA ARG A 62 4.84 17.97 -2.07
C ARG A 62 4.50 16.47 -2.07
N VAL A 63 4.17 15.92 -3.23
CA VAL A 63 3.65 14.56 -3.33
C VAL A 63 4.68 13.64 -3.98
N LEU A 64 5.07 12.61 -3.24
CA LEU A 64 6.07 11.61 -3.61
C LEU A 64 5.47 10.20 -3.52
N GLY A 65 6.02 9.28 -4.29
CA GLY A 65 5.72 7.86 -4.19
C GLY A 65 7.00 7.04 -4.18
N LEU A 66 7.24 6.24 -3.15
CA LEU A 66 8.43 5.40 -3.05
C LEU A 66 8.13 4.00 -3.59
N THR A 67 8.96 3.54 -4.51
CA THR A 67 9.00 2.14 -4.94
C THR A 67 9.85 1.34 -3.97
N ARG A 68 9.24 0.34 -3.32
CA ARG A 68 9.96 -0.51 -2.37
C ARG A 68 11.09 -1.27 -3.02
N ARG A 69 12.08 -1.68 -2.21
CA ARG A 69 13.08 -2.68 -2.60
C ARG A 69 12.41 -3.89 -3.24
N GLY A 70 12.99 -4.40 -4.33
CA GLY A 70 12.48 -5.53 -5.07
C GLY A 70 11.26 -5.28 -5.94
N HIS A 71 10.74 -4.05 -6.01
CA HIS A 71 9.57 -3.71 -6.81
C HIS A 71 9.94 -2.75 -7.94
N GLY A 72 9.20 -2.83 -9.05
CA GLY A 72 9.36 -1.92 -10.19
C GLY A 72 10.82 -1.71 -10.60
N GLU A 73 11.24 -0.46 -10.62
CA GLU A 73 12.61 -0.05 -11.00
C GLU A 73 13.59 0.00 -9.80
N SER A 74 13.12 -0.28 -8.58
CA SER A 74 14.01 -0.42 -7.42
C SER A 74 14.84 -1.70 -7.52
N GLU A 75 16.04 -1.66 -6.96
CA GLU A 75 16.96 -2.80 -6.89
C GLU A 75 16.35 -3.96 -6.11
N ILE A 76 16.75 -5.20 -6.47
CA ILE A 76 16.33 -6.46 -5.84
C ILE A 76 17.50 -7.01 -5.01
N PRO A 77 17.67 -6.60 -3.75
CA PRO A 77 18.70 -7.17 -2.90
C PRO A 77 18.38 -8.61 -2.51
N ALA A 78 19.39 -9.36 -2.07
CA ALA A 78 19.23 -10.75 -1.66
C ALA A 78 18.48 -10.93 -0.33
N SER A 79 18.30 -9.85 0.45
CA SER A 79 17.67 -9.88 1.79
C SER A 79 17.07 -8.52 2.16
N GLY A 80 16.52 -8.42 3.38
CA GLY A 80 15.99 -7.17 3.92
C GLY A 80 14.55 -6.89 3.53
N TYR A 81 13.75 -7.92 3.37
CA TYR A 81 12.33 -7.80 2.98
C TYR A 81 11.37 -7.81 4.20
N ASP A 82 11.91 -7.73 5.40
CA ASP A 82 11.14 -7.53 6.62
C ASP A 82 10.66 -6.08 6.77
N THR A 83 9.62 -5.89 7.60
CA THR A 83 9.03 -4.56 7.81
C THR A 83 10.01 -3.56 8.42
N ALA A 84 10.88 -3.98 9.32
CA ALA A 84 11.85 -3.07 9.96
C ALA A 84 12.86 -2.51 8.95
N THR A 85 13.37 -3.35 8.07
CA THR A 85 14.27 -2.92 6.99
C THR A 85 13.57 -1.94 6.03
N ARG A 86 12.32 -2.21 5.67
CA ARG A 86 11.54 -1.30 4.79
C ARG A 86 11.21 0.03 5.47
N VAL A 87 10.99 0.03 6.78
CA VAL A 87 10.84 1.27 7.58
C VAL A 87 12.13 2.09 7.59
N GLU A 88 13.27 1.43 7.71
CA GLU A 88 14.57 2.10 7.61
C GLU A 88 14.82 2.67 6.21
N ASP A 89 14.36 1.99 5.14
CA ASP A 89 14.38 2.54 3.78
C ASP A 89 13.60 3.86 3.70
N ILE A 90 12.40 3.90 4.28
CA ILE A 90 11.56 5.11 4.30
C ILE A 90 12.28 6.22 5.07
N ARG A 91 12.84 5.91 6.24
CA ARG A 91 13.56 6.91 7.05
C ARG A 91 14.73 7.51 6.29
N GLN A 92 15.60 6.66 5.70
CA GLN A 92 16.76 7.13 4.94
C GLN A 92 16.35 7.84 3.63
N PHE A 93 15.26 7.43 2.98
CA PHE A 93 14.70 8.13 1.84
C PHE A 93 14.32 9.57 2.20
N LEU A 94 13.61 9.76 3.30
CA LEU A 94 13.24 11.10 3.78
C LEU A 94 14.49 11.93 4.09
N ASP A 95 15.52 11.34 4.72
CA ASP A 95 16.77 12.02 5.04
C ASP A 95 17.53 12.45 3.77
N ALA A 96 17.64 11.55 2.79
CA ALA A 96 18.32 11.83 1.51
C ALA A 96 17.67 12.99 0.74
N LEU A 97 16.34 13.11 0.82
CA LEU A 97 15.60 14.23 0.24
C LEU A 97 15.45 15.44 1.16
N LYS A 98 16.10 15.43 2.34
CA LYS A 98 16.05 16.51 3.36
C LYS A 98 14.62 16.79 3.85
N ILE A 99 13.79 15.76 3.92
CA ILE A 99 12.41 15.83 4.40
C ILE A 99 12.42 15.52 5.89
N GLN A 100 12.13 16.51 6.72
CA GLN A 100 12.13 16.38 8.18
C GLN A 100 10.93 15.55 8.67
N ARG A 101 9.76 15.78 8.11
CA ARG A 101 8.50 15.14 8.50
C ARG A 101 7.64 14.86 7.27
N ALA A 102 6.84 13.79 7.32
CA ALA A 102 5.96 13.44 6.23
C ALA A 102 4.58 12.94 6.71
N ILE A 103 3.60 13.12 5.83
CA ILE A 103 2.33 12.39 5.86
C ILE A 103 2.58 11.10 5.09
N LEU A 104 2.36 9.95 5.71
CA LEU A 104 2.50 8.67 5.02
C LEU A 104 1.13 8.15 4.62
N VAL A 105 0.99 7.78 3.34
CA VAL A 105 -0.22 7.20 2.76
C VAL A 105 0.10 5.80 2.25
N GLY A 106 -0.51 4.78 2.79
CA GLY A 106 -0.17 3.41 2.46
C GLY A 106 -1.37 2.56 2.05
N HIS A 107 -1.17 1.73 1.04
CA HIS A 107 -2.15 0.76 0.57
C HIS A 107 -1.74 -0.67 0.95
N SER A 108 -2.71 -1.47 1.40
CA SER A 108 -2.51 -2.93 1.57
C SER A 108 -1.32 -3.25 2.49
N ALA A 109 -0.35 -3.99 2.00
CA ALA A 109 0.83 -4.44 2.75
C ALA A 109 1.68 -3.31 3.35
N SER A 110 1.53 -2.05 2.90
CA SER A 110 2.24 -0.91 3.51
C SER A 110 1.72 -0.50 4.88
N GLY A 111 0.58 -1.04 5.30
CA GLY A 111 0.04 -0.73 6.63
C GLY A 111 0.99 -1.08 7.77
N GLY A 112 1.72 -2.18 7.66
CA GLY A 112 2.76 -2.55 8.63
C GLY A 112 3.89 -1.51 8.70
N GLU A 113 4.33 -1.02 7.53
CA GLU A 113 5.35 0.03 7.44
C GLU A 113 4.87 1.35 8.05
N LEU A 114 3.61 1.75 7.76
CA LEU A 114 3.00 2.94 8.36
C LEU A 114 2.95 2.86 9.88
N THR A 115 2.44 1.74 10.40
CA THR A 115 2.29 1.53 11.85
C THR A 115 3.65 1.54 12.55
N MET A 116 4.61 0.79 12.00
CA MET A 116 5.95 0.71 12.60
C MET A 116 6.68 2.04 12.49
N PHE A 117 6.63 2.74 11.35
CA PHE A 117 7.25 4.05 11.19
C PHE A 117 6.63 5.07 12.14
N GLY A 118 5.30 5.15 12.23
CA GLY A 118 4.59 6.06 13.12
C GLY A 118 4.88 5.81 14.61
N GLY A 119 5.11 4.54 14.98
CA GLY A 119 5.49 4.17 16.34
C GLY A 119 6.95 4.40 16.70
N LEU A 120 7.88 4.20 15.75
CA LEU A 120 9.32 4.38 15.96
C LEU A 120 9.79 5.83 15.74
N HIS A 121 9.11 6.56 14.86
CA HIS A 121 9.49 7.91 14.43
C HIS A 121 8.31 8.90 14.55
N PRO A 122 7.71 9.07 15.73
CA PRO A 122 6.57 9.98 15.91
C PRO A 122 6.91 11.43 15.58
N ASP A 123 8.15 11.85 15.84
CA ASP A 123 8.69 13.17 15.49
C ASP A 123 8.84 13.40 13.98
N ARG A 124 8.92 12.32 13.18
CA ARG A 124 9.02 12.33 11.72
C ARG A 124 7.67 12.16 11.02
N THR A 125 6.61 11.87 11.78
CA THR A 125 5.28 11.55 11.26
C THR A 125 4.30 12.70 11.51
N ILE A 126 3.77 13.27 10.44
CA ILE A 126 2.73 14.30 10.55
C ILE A 126 1.36 13.64 10.72
N LYS A 127 0.98 12.74 9.82
CA LYS A 127 -0.28 11.98 9.80
C LYS A 127 -0.08 10.66 9.08
N LEU A 128 -0.94 9.69 9.38
CA LEU A 128 -0.99 8.40 8.68
C LEU A 128 -2.34 8.21 7.99
N VAL A 129 -2.32 7.71 6.75
CA VAL A 129 -3.52 7.37 5.99
C VAL A 129 -3.43 5.93 5.49
N TYR A 130 -4.32 5.08 5.95
CA TYR A 130 -4.40 3.66 5.57
C TYR A 130 -5.49 3.48 4.51
N LEU A 131 -5.11 3.06 3.32
CA LEU A 131 -6.00 2.75 2.21
C LEU A 131 -6.22 1.23 2.15
N ASP A 132 -7.21 0.72 2.86
CA ASP A 132 -7.46 -0.72 3.10
C ASP A 132 -6.17 -1.48 3.48
N ALA A 133 -5.42 -0.90 4.43
CA ALA A 133 -4.04 -1.29 4.77
C ALA A 133 -3.87 -1.73 6.22
N VAL A 134 -4.97 -1.94 6.96
CA VAL A 134 -4.93 -2.44 8.34
C VAL A 134 -4.95 -3.96 8.28
N PHE A 135 -3.78 -4.53 8.06
CA PHE A 135 -3.57 -5.98 8.08
C PHE A 135 -2.40 -6.30 8.97
N ASP A 136 -2.61 -7.23 9.87
CA ASP A 136 -1.53 -7.90 10.56
C ASP A 136 -1.07 -9.08 9.70
N ARG A 137 0.22 -9.13 9.39
CA ARG A 137 0.81 -10.21 8.60
C ARG A 137 1.14 -11.38 9.52
N ASP A 138 0.11 -11.92 10.19
CA ASP A 138 0.24 -13.23 10.81
C ASP A 138 0.39 -14.32 9.73
N GLY A 139 0.84 -15.50 10.12
CA GLY A 139 1.11 -16.57 9.16
C GLY A 139 -0.08 -16.99 8.30
N GLN A 140 -1.33 -16.68 8.70
CA GLN A 140 -2.54 -16.99 7.92
C GLN A 140 -2.74 -15.99 6.77
N VAL A 141 -2.54 -14.69 7.05
CA VAL A 141 -2.59 -13.65 6.01
C VAL A 141 -1.46 -13.85 5.01
N GLU A 142 -0.27 -14.20 5.48
CA GLU A 142 0.87 -14.46 4.62
C GLU A 142 0.64 -15.69 3.71
N LEU A 143 0.11 -16.80 4.26
CA LEU A 143 -0.25 -17.97 3.47
C LEU A 143 -1.31 -17.63 2.40
N PHE A 144 -2.29 -16.80 2.76
CA PHE A 144 -3.28 -16.31 1.82
C PHE A 144 -2.65 -15.49 0.69
N ILE A 145 -1.78 -14.52 1.02
CA ILE A 145 -1.08 -13.68 0.03
C ILE A 145 -0.21 -14.55 -0.87
N ARG A 146 0.55 -15.49 -0.33
CA ARG A 146 1.41 -16.39 -1.11
C ARG A 146 0.58 -17.28 -2.04
N ARG A 147 -0.48 -17.88 -1.55
CA ARG A 147 -1.31 -18.80 -2.33
C ARG A 147 -2.08 -18.08 -3.45
N TYR A 148 -2.67 -16.93 -3.16
CA TYR A 148 -3.61 -16.28 -4.07
C TYR A 148 -3.08 -15.04 -4.80
N CYS A 149 -2.04 -14.39 -4.28
CA CYS A 149 -1.43 -13.25 -4.96
C CYS A 149 -0.29 -13.64 -5.91
N LEU A 150 0.27 -14.84 -5.78
CA LEU A 150 1.31 -15.35 -6.69
C LEU A 150 0.73 -15.82 -8.02
N ASP A 151 -0.50 -16.36 -8.02
CA ASP A 151 -1.12 -16.98 -9.20
C ASP A 151 -1.91 -15.99 -10.07
N VAL A 152 -1.93 -14.69 -9.74
CA VAL A 152 -2.60 -13.68 -10.57
C VAL A 152 -1.81 -13.47 -11.87
N GLN A 153 -2.41 -13.92 -12.97
CA GLN A 153 -1.86 -13.75 -14.31
C GLN A 153 -1.68 -12.27 -14.68
N PRO A 154 -0.59 -11.91 -15.38
CA PRO A 154 -0.41 -10.57 -15.92
C PRO A 154 -1.58 -10.22 -16.85
N GLY A 155 -2.19 -9.05 -16.64
CA GLY A 155 -3.31 -8.56 -17.47
C GLY A 155 -4.69 -8.57 -16.81
N GLN A 156 -4.85 -9.17 -15.63
CA GLN A 156 -6.11 -9.11 -14.87
C GLN A 156 -6.23 -7.91 -13.92
N THR A 157 -5.15 -7.17 -13.72
CA THR A 157 -5.20 -5.88 -13.02
C THR A 157 -5.30 -4.77 -14.04
N GLN A 158 -6.29 -3.89 -13.90
CA GLN A 158 -6.47 -2.69 -14.74
C GLN A 158 -5.29 -1.70 -14.68
N ILE A 159 -4.17 -2.09 -14.08
CA ILE A 159 -2.98 -1.29 -13.82
C ILE A 159 -1.74 -2.11 -14.21
N ALA A 160 -1.68 -2.55 -15.47
CA ALA A 160 -0.55 -3.35 -15.97
C ALA A 160 0.81 -2.65 -15.77
N ASN A 161 0.86 -1.33 -16.00
CA ASN A 161 2.09 -0.52 -15.85
C ASN A 161 2.45 -0.19 -14.38
N ALA A 162 1.52 -0.41 -13.45
CA ALA A 162 1.73 -0.14 -12.03
C ALA A 162 2.16 -1.38 -11.23
N SER A 163 2.32 -2.53 -11.89
CA SER A 163 2.71 -3.79 -11.27
C SER A 163 4.20 -4.07 -11.48
N THR A 164 4.80 -4.64 -10.45
CA THR A 164 6.13 -5.25 -10.60
C THR A 164 6.04 -6.45 -11.55
N ASP A 165 7.04 -6.62 -12.40
CA ASP A 165 7.22 -7.79 -13.25
C ASP A 165 7.01 -9.10 -12.49
N GLN A 166 6.37 -10.08 -13.12
CA GLN A 166 5.93 -11.32 -12.46
C GLN A 166 7.11 -12.13 -11.88
N GLU A 167 8.24 -12.20 -12.60
CA GLU A 167 9.42 -12.91 -12.12
C GLU A 167 10.04 -12.21 -10.91
N LYS A 168 10.15 -10.88 -10.96
CA LYS A 168 10.60 -10.07 -9.83
C LYS A 168 9.68 -10.24 -8.64
N ARG A 169 8.36 -10.22 -8.86
CA ARG A 169 7.36 -10.41 -7.81
C ARG A 169 7.48 -11.78 -7.16
N ALA A 170 7.61 -12.86 -7.94
CA ALA A 170 7.80 -14.21 -7.43
C ALA A 170 9.07 -14.31 -6.58
N LYS A 171 10.20 -13.76 -7.07
CA LYS A 171 11.47 -13.72 -6.34
C LYS A 171 11.36 -12.96 -5.01
N VAL A 172 10.74 -11.78 -5.03
CA VAL A 172 10.53 -10.97 -3.81
C VAL A 172 9.70 -11.72 -2.78
N LEU A 173 8.61 -12.37 -3.21
CA LEU A 173 7.74 -13.12 -2.31
C LEU A 173 8.43 -14.35 -1.68
N GLN A 174 9.38 -14.97 -2.38
CA GLN A 174 10.23 -16.02 -1.82
C GLN A 174 11.19 -15.48 -0.75
N LEU A 175 11.66 -14.24 -0.90
CA LEU A 175 12.60 -13.59 0.01
C LEU A 175 11.91 -12.91 1.21
N MET A 176 10.59 -12.69 1.13
CA MET A 176 9.84 -12.12 2.24
C MET A 176 9.71 -13.12 3.39
N PRO A 177 9.83 -12.67 4.64
CA PRO A 177 9.62 -13.53 5.78
C PRO A 177 8.20 -14.09 5.78
N THR A 178 8.05 -15.35 6.17
CA THR A 178 6.74 -16.01 6.29
C THR A 178 5.92 -15.49 7.47
N ARG A 179 6.58 -14.82 8.40
CA ARG A 179 5.98 -14.24 9.59
C ARG A 179 6.69 -12.94 9.93
N GLU A 180 5.96 -11.86 10.05
CA GLU A 180 6.48 -10.59 10.54
C GLU A 180 6.01 -10.35 11.98
N ALA A 181 6.76 -9.54 12.72
CA ALA A 181 6.33 -9.11 14.04
C ALA A 181 5.02 -8.32 13.94
N HIS A 182 4.10 -8.57 14.85
CA HIS A 182 2.88 -7.78 14.99
C HIS A 182 3.22 -6.30 15.12
N THR A 183 2.58 -5.48 14.30
CA THR A 183 2.68 -4.04 14.45
C THR A 183 1.85 -3.58 15.65
N ASP A 184 2.42 -2.71 16.46
CA ASP A 184 1.79 -2.21 17.68
C ASP A 184 1.15 -0.84 17.40
N PHE A 185 -0.16 -0.84 17.15
CA PHE A 185 -0.90 0.40 16.91
C PHE A 185 -0.88 1.37 18.10
N LYS A 186 -0.70 0.88 19.31
CA LYS A 186 -0.65 1.73 20.53
C LYS A 186 0.54 2.67 20.56
N LYS A 187 1.60 2.36 19.78
CA LYS A 187 2.77 3.22 19.67
C LYS A 187 2.57 4.40 18.72
N VAL A 188 1.53 4.37 17.89
CA VAL A 188 1.24 5.45 16.95
C VAL A 188 0.65 6.63 17.69
N GLN A 189 1.33 7.78 17.63
CA GLN A 189 0.95 9.02 18.30
C GLN A 189 0.36 10.07 17.34
N SER A 190 0.65 9.95 16.05
CA SER A 190 0.16 10.87 15.03
C SER A 190 -1.30 10.65 14.72
N PRO A 191 -2.05 11.68 14.24
CA PRO A 191 -3.41 11.50 13.76
C PRO A 191 -3.50 10.49 12.64
N VAL A 192 -4.57 9.67 12.65
CA VAL A 192 -4.76 8.56 11.71
C VAL A 192 -6.13 8.65 11.03
N LEU A 193 -6.12 8.43 9.70
CA LEU A 193 -7.29 8.15 8.88
C LEU A 193 -7.16 6.73 8.30
N ALA A 194 -8.17 5.90 8.45
CA ALA A 194 -8.19 4.56 7.87
C ALA A 194 -9.45 4.33 7.05
N PHE A 195 -9.27 3.84 5.84
CA PHE A 195 -10.34 3.32 4.99
C PHE A 195 -10.33 1.81 5.08
N HIS A 196 -11.49 1.22 5.34
CA HIS A 196 -11.68 -0.23 5.40
C HIS A 196 -12.72 -0.68 4.39
N VAL A 197 -12.35 -1.64 3.57
CA VAL A 197 -13.28 -2.36 2.70
C VAL A 197 -13.81 -3.56 3.47
N VAL A 198 -15.09 -3.55 3.84
CA VAL A 198 -15.72 -4.58 4.69
C VAL A 198 -16.63 -5.55 3.93
N GLY A 199 -16.60 -5.50 2.60
CA GLY A 199 -17.35 -6.39 1.70
C GLY A 199 -16.57 -6.66 0.44
N PHE A 200 -17.25 -7.18 -0.57
CA PHE A 200 -16.66 -7.44 -1.87
C PHE A 200 -17.45 -6.71 -2.96
N SER A 201 -16.76 -5.99 -3.83
CA SER A 201 -17.31 -5.51 -5.10
C SER A 201 -17.58 -6.67 -6.07
N SER A 202 -18.33 -6.41 -7.14
CA SER A 202 -18.53 -7.38 -8.20
C SER A 202 -17.19 -7.82 -8.82
N ASN A 203 -16.26 -6.90 -9.04
CA ASN A 203 -14.93 -7.22 -9.55
C ASN A 203 -14.16 -8.15 -8.60
N ARG A 204 -14.26 -7.91 -7.28
CA ARG A 204 -13.63 -8.77 -6.30
C ARG A 204 -14.26 -10.16 -6.24
N LEU A 205 -15.56 -10.27 -6.41
CA LEU A 205 -16.24 -11.57 -6.51
C LEU A 205 -15.79 -12.34 -7.75
N ASN A 206 -15.69 -11.68 -8.91
CA ASN A 206 -15.15 -12.29 -10.13
C ASN A 206 -13.69 -12.74 -9.94
N PHE A 207 -12.88 -11.96 -9.23
CA PHE A 207 -11.52 -12.35 -8.87
C PHE A 207 -11.48 -13.63 -8.03
N PHE A 208 -12.36 -13.78 -7.03
CA PHE A 208 -12.46 -15.02 -6.26
C PHE A 208 -12.91 -16.22 -7.14
N GLU A 209 -13.74 -16.02 -8.16
CA GLU A 209 -14.11 -17.08 -9.11
C GLU A 209 -12.91 -17.58 -9.92
N THR A 210 -12.04 -16.66 -10.31
CA THR A 210 -10.80 -17.00 -11.02
C THR A 210 -9.82 -17.77 -10.13
N LEU A 211 -9.71 -17.38 -8.85
CA LEU A 211 -8.80 -17.99 -7.89
C LEU A 211 -9.23 -19.37 -7.43
N GLU A 212 -10.54 -19.54 -7.19
CA GLU A 212 -11.13 -20.76 -6.68
C GLU A 212 -12.42 -21.09 -7.47
N PRO A 213 -12.30 -21.94 -8.49
CA PRO A 213 -13.44 -22.32 -9.34
C PRO A 213 -14.52 -23.10 -8.59
N ASP A 214 -14.15 -23.89 -7.57
CA ASP A 214 -15.14 -24.64 -6.79
C ASP A 214 -15.97 -23.69 -5.92
N PRO A 215 -17.31 -23.66 -6.08
CA PRO A 215 -18.16 -22.69 -5.38
C PRO A 215 -18.12 -22.82 -3.86
N LYS A 216 -17.99 -24.05 -3.33
CA LYS A 216 -17.98 -24.31 -1.89
C LYS A 216 -16.65 -23.85 -1.26
N ALA A 217 -15.54 -24.19 -1.90
CA ALA A 217 -14.22 -23.77 -1.47
C ALA A 217 -14.09 -22.24 -1.58
N ARG A 218 -14.62 -21.63 -2.65
CA ARG A 218 -14.67 -20.18 -2.84
C ARG A 218 -15.45 -19.46 -1.73
N GLN A 219 -16.62 -19.98 -1.37
CA GLN A 219 -17.40 -19.41 -0.26
C GLN A 219 -16.64 -19.48 1.07
N ALA A 220 -15.99 -20.60 1.34
CA ALA A 220 -15.15 -20.75 2.55
C ALA A 220 -13.97 -19.77 2.56
N LEU A 221 -13.33 -19.57 1.40
CA LEU A 221 -12.25 -18.61 1.22
C LEU A 221 -12.72 -17.17 1.48
N GLN A 222 -13.85 -16.77 0.89
CA GLN A 222 -14.44 -15.46 1.09
C GLN A 222 -14.77 -15.21 2.57
N ALA A 223 -15.38 -16.18 3.23
CA ALA A 223 -15.69 -16.12 4.66
C ALA A 223 -14.42 -15.94 5.52
N THR A 224 -13.36 -16.68 5.20
CA THR A 224 -12.07 -16.58 5.89
C THR A 224 -11.47 -15.17 5.75
N VAL A 225 -11.48 -14.60 4.53
CA VAL A 225 -10.98 -13.23 4.29
C VAL A 225 -11.76 -12.20 5.11
N LEU A 226 -13.08 -12.31 5.12
CA LEU A 226 -13.92 -11.37 5.90
C LEU A 226 -13.68 -11.51 7.41
N GLN A 227 -13.49 -12.72 7.93
CA GLN A 227 -13.17 -12.95 9.35
C GLN A 227 -11.82 -12.33 9.73
N ILE A 228 -10.79 -12.55 8.90
CA ILE A 228 -9.47 -11.94 9.13
C ILE A 228 -9.59 -10.41 9.15
N LYS A 229 -10.24 -9.82 8.15
CA LYS A 229 -10.46 -8.37 8.10
C LYS A 229 -11.23 -7.85 9.32
N ALA A 230 -12.30 -8.50 9.71
CA ALA A 230 -13.11 -8.09 10.85
C ALA A 230 -12.29 -8.07 12.15
N ARG A 231 -11.49 -9.12 12.39
CA ARG A 231 -10.60 -9.22 13.55
C ARG A 231 -9.57 -8.08 13.57
N GLU A 232 -8.93 -7.81 12.43
CA GLU A 232 -7.90 -6.76 12.35
C GLU A 232 -8.50 -5.36 12.51
N ILE A 233 -9.68 -5.11 11.96
CA ILE A 233 -10.40 -3.84 12.14
C ILE A 233 -10.79 -3.64 13.61
N GLU A 234 -11.27 -4.68 14.27
CA GLU A 234 -11.62 -4.65 15.69
C GLU A 234 -10.38 -4.34 16.55
N ARG A 235 -9.28 -5.03 16.30
CA ARG A 235 -8.00 -4.77 16.95
C ARG A 235 -7.53 -3.34 16.75
N PHE A 236 -7.54 -2.85 15.50
CA PHE A 236 -7.16 -1.49 15.16
C PHE A 236 -7.99 -0.46 15.93
N ARG A 237 -9.31 -0.61 15.95
CA ARG A 237 -10.20 0.31 16.68
C ARG A 237 -9.96 0.29 18.18
N LYS A 238 -9.67 -0.87 18.75
CA LYS A 238 -9.37 -1.02 20.18
C LYS A 238 -8.04 -0.37 20.55
N GLU A 239 -7.02 -0.55 19.72
CA GLU A 239 -5.66 -0.06 19.99
C GLU A 239 -5.46 1.40 19.57
N LEU A 240 -6.26 1.91 18.62
CA LEU A 240 -6.18 3.28 18.10
C LEU A 240 -7.56 3.97 18.10
N PRO A 241 -8.19 4.18 19.25
CA PRO A 241 -9.57 4.66 19.35
C PRO A 241 -9.76 6.09 18.81
N ALA A 242 -8.69 6.88 18.73
CA ALA A 242 -8.73 8.25 18.17
C ALA A 242 -8.63 8.27 16.63
N ALA A 243 -8.42 7.15 15.97
CA ALA A 243 -8.36 7.08 14.51
C ALA A 243 -9.73 7.41 13.89
N ARG A 244 -9.71 8.26 12.85
CA ARG A 244 -10.89 8.44 11.98
C ARG A 244 -10.98 7.23 11.05
N VAL A 245 -12.13 6.58 11.04
CA VAL A 245 -12.35 5.36 10.25
C VAL A 245 -13.49 5.57 9.26
N VAL A 246 -13.29 5.19 8.02
CA VAL A 246 -14.27 5.20 6.93
C VAL A 246 -14.44 3.78 6.41
N TYR A 247 -15.69 3.32 6.32
CA TYR A 247 -16.03 1.99 5.82
C TYR A 247 -16.63 2.04 4.43
N PHE A 248 -16.17 1.16 3.56
CA PHE A 248 -16.78 0.89 2.27
C PHE A 248 -17.33 -0.54 2.25
N THR A 249 -18.63 -0.69 2.08
CA THR A 249 -19.30 -1.99 2.07
C THR A 249 -19.33 -2.66 0.70
N ASN A 250 -19.11 -1.87 -0.36
CA ASN A 250 -19.08 -2.37 -1.75
C ASN A 250 -17.98 -1.61 -2.51
N ALA A 251 -16.75 -2.05 -2.31
CA ALA A 251 -15.57 -1.46 -2.94
C ALA A 251 -14.52 -2.54 -3.19
N ASP A 252 -13.59 -2.24 -4.08
CA ASP A 252 -12.40 -3.06 -4.30
C ASP A 252 -11.34 -2.78 -3.22
N HIS A 253 -10.40 -3.71 -3.07
CA HIS A 253 -9.24 -3.54 -2.21
C HIS A 253 -8.46 -2.25 -2.50
N ALA A 254 -8.38 -1.86 -3.77
CA ALA A 254 -7.86 -0.57 -4.21
C ALA A 254 -8.96 0.52 -4.18
N CYS A 255 -9.58 0.74 -3.01
CA CYS A 255 -10.71 1.65 -2.83
C CYS A 255 -10.44 3.09 -3.31
N PHE A 256 -9.20 3.48 -3.40
CA PHE A 256 -8.78 4.78 -3.94
C PHE A 256 -8.92 4.89 -5.46
N ILE A 257 -9.27 3.80 -6.13
CA ILE A 257 -9.57 3.76 -7.57
C ILE A 257 -11.08 3.81 -7.79
N ASP A 258 -11.83 2.87 -7.24
CA ASP A 258 -13.27 2.75 -7.47
C ASP A 258 -14.12 3.70 -6.61
N ARG A 259 -13.59 4.15 -5.48
CA ARG A 259 -14.20 5.14 -4.58
C ARG A 259 -13.36 6.42 -4.48
N GLU A 260 -12.66 6.79 -5.57
CA GLU A 260 -11.71 7.90 -5.61
C GLU A 260 -12.29 9.20 -5.04
N ALA A 261 -13.50 9.58 -5.46
CA ALA A 261 -14.13 10.83 -5.02
C ALA A 261 -14.34 10.87 -3.50
N ASP A 262 -14.78 9.74 -2.92
CA ASP A 262 -14.98 9.62 -1.48
C ASP A 262 -13.64 9.64 -0.73
N VAL A 263 -12.63 8.91 -1.22
CA VAL A 263 -11.30 8.89 -0.64
C VAL A 263 -10.67 10.29 -0.65
N VAL A 264 -10.73 10.99 -1.77
CA VAL A 264 -10.20 12.37 -1.89
C VAL A 264 -10.92 13.31 -0.93
N ARG A 265 -12.24 13.26 -0.85
CA ARG A 265 -13.05 14.09 0.06
C ARG A 265 -12.63 13.88 1.51
N GLU A 266 -12.57 12.61 1.96
CA GLU A 266 -12.24 12.25 3.34
C GLU A 266 -10.78 12.59 3.68
N MET A 267 -9.85 12.35 2.75
CA MET A 267 -8.45 12.74 2.93
C MET A 267 -8.31 14.26 3.05
N ARG A 268 -8.95 15.04 2.16
CA ARG A 268 -8.91 16.51 2.24
C ARG A 268 -9.47 17.02 3.56
N ALA A 269 -10.59 16.48 4.01
CA ALA A 269 -11.20 16.85 5.30
C ALA A 269 -10.26 16.51 6.49
N PHE A 270 -9.57 15.37 6.45
CA PHE A 270 -8.64 14.95 7.48
C PHE A 270 -7.33 15.75 7.47
N LEU A 271 -6.83 16.07 6.29
CA LEU A 271 -5.58 16.81 6.14
C LEU A 271 -5.69 18.29 6.50
N GLY A 272 -6.92 18.79 6.62
CA GLY A 272 -7.26 20.20 6.80
C GLY A 272 -7.41 20.89 5.45
N LYS A 273 -8.38 21.77 5.36
CA LYS A 273 -8.68 22.53 4.13
C LYS A 273 -7.59 23.53 3.81
#